data_63c5672053ad09a9899e02a2c1c1c628
#
_entry.id   63c5672053ad09a9899e02a2c1c1c628
#
_cell.length_a   1.000
_cell.length_b   1.000
_cell.length_c   1.000
_cell.angle_alpha   90.00
_cell.angle_beta   90.00
_cell.angle_gamma   90.00
#
_symmetry.space_group_name_H-M   'P 1'
#
loop_
_entity.id
_entity.type
_entity.pdbx_description
1 polymer ?
#
loop_
_entity_poly.entity_id
_entity_poly.type
_entity_poly.pdbx_seq_one_letter_code
_entity_poly.pdbx_strand_id
1 'polypeptide(L)'
;MNRRSVITTGLLLAGSAIVGRDAFGQAGWTTLFDGSNLNNWEPIGNANWRLLEGGIVQADVGNGFLVSKQDYTDFQLKAEFWVDPTANSGVFIRATDPKRVTAENAYEVNIYDTRPDPSYGTGAIVNVAKVSPMPKAGNQWNYYDITAKGGEFTVILNGIKTVDGAKDAKLPKGRIALQYGGGIVRFRKVEIRPL
;
A
#
# COMPACT_ATOMS: atom_id res chain seq x y z
N MET A 1 -82.72 14.91 0.73
CA MET A 1 -81.68 14.60 1.73
C MET A 1 -80.43 14.17 0.96
N ASN A 2 -79.51 15.08 0.71
CA ASN A 2 -78.30 14.84 -0.08
C ASN A 2 -77.07 14.80 0.86
N ARG A 3 -76.42 13.65 0.97
CA ARG A 3 -75.13 13.51 1.66
C ARG A 3 -74.04 13.73 0.63
N ARG A 4 -73.30 14.80 0.74
CA ARG A 4 -72.05 15.06 -0.02
C ARG A 4 -70.90 14.33 0.69
N SER A 5 -70.28 13.39 0.00
CA SER A 5 -68.99 12.77 0.41
C SER A 5 -67.86 13.66 -0.01
N VAL A 6 -67.03 14.07 0.95
CA VAL A 6 -65.77 14.81 0.71
C VAL A 6 -64.68 13.75 0.58
N ILE A 7 -64.06 13.67 -0.59
CA ILE A 7 -62.89 12.83 -0.83
C ILE A 7 -61.65 13.70 -0.49
N THR A 8 -60.97 13.33 0.60
CA THR A 8 -59.69 13.93 0.97
C THR A 8 -58.57 13.18 0.26
N THR A 9 -57.95 13.82 -0.73
CA THR A 9 -56.78 13.27 -1.43
C THR A 9 -55.54 13.49 -0.56
N GLY A 10 -55.03 12.41 0.02
CA GLY A 10 -53.79 12.43 0.76
C GLY A 10 -52.62 12.37 -0.20
N LEU A 11 -51.78 13.40 -0.19
CA LEU A 11 -50.54 13.47 -0.95
C LEU A 11 -49.43 12.69 -0.19
N LEU A 12 -49.09 11.52 -0.70
CA LEU A 12 -47.95 10.74 -0.20
C LEU A 12 -46.66 11.34 -0.75
N LEU A 13 -45.92 12.08 0.09
CA LEU A 13 -44.57 12.47 -0.13
C LEU A 13 -43.67 11.23 0.03
N ALA A 14 -43.24 10.65 -1.09
CA ALA A 14 -42.17 9.66 -1.12
C ALA A 14 -40.83 10.33 -0.83
N GLY A 15 -40.41 10.29 0.42
CA GLY A 15 -39.07 10.68 0.81
C GLY A 15 -38.08 9.67 0.26
N SER A 16 -37.31 10.04 -0.79
CA SER A 16 -36.16 9.29 -1.24
C SER A 16 -35.07 9.36 -0.17
N ALA A 17 -34.95 8.32 0.64
CA ALA A 17 -33.77 8.14 1.48
C ALA A 17 -32.55 7.96 0.57
N ILE A 18 -31.71 8.98 0.48
CA ILE A 18 -30.35 8.85 -0.05
C ILE A 18 -29.62 7.96 0.97
N VAL A 19 -29.56 6.66 0.67
CA VAL A 19 -28.64 5.75 1.37
C VAL A 19 -27.24 6.21 0.97
N GLY A 20 -26.61 6.97 1.85
CA GLY A 20 -25.20 7.24 1.77
C GLY A 20 -24.49 5.90 1.67
N ARG A 21 -23.73 5.69 0.59
CA ARG A 21 -22.76 4.61 0.52
C ARG A 21 -21.68 4.93 1.53
N ASP A 22 -21.90 4.55 2.77
CA ASP A 22 -20.84 4.47 3.75
C ASP A 22 -19.79 3.51 3.16
N ALA A 23 -18.62 4.04 2.90
CA ALA A 23 -17.45 3.25 2.60
C ALA A 23 -17.19 2.38 3.85
N PHE A 24 -17.72 1.15 3.85
CA PHE A 24 -17.32 0.14 4.81
C PHE A 24 -15.85 -0.18 4.55
N GLY A 25 -14.95 0.60 5.17
CA GLY A 25 -13.59 0.16 5.38
C GLY A 25 -13.67 -1.20 6.06
N GLN A 26 -12.98 -2.21 5.53
CA GLN A 26 -12.93 -3.52 6.18
C GLN A 26 -12.54 -3.29 7.65
N ALA A 27 -13.28 -3.86 8.60
CA ALA A 27 -13.10 -3.61 10.02
C ALA A 27 -11.62 -3.78 10.42
N GLY A 28 -11.03 -2.74 11.03
CA GLY A 28 -9.64 -2.71 11.47
C GLY A 28 -8.62 -2.20 10.45
N TRP A 29 -8.97 -1.98 9.19
CA TRP A 29 -8.05 -1.42 8.20
C TRP A 29 -8.09 0.11 8.20
N THR A 30 -6.91 0.72 8.14
CA THR A 30 -6.70 2.17 7.96
C THR A 30 -6.11 2.42 6.57
N THR A 31 -6.74 3.28 5.81
CA THR A 31 -6.22 3.71 4.49
C THR A 31 -5.08 4.70 4.69
N LEU A 32 -3.88 4.35 4.21
CA LEU A 32 -2.72 5.24 4.17
C LEU A 32 -2.68 6.04 2.87
N PHE A 33 -3.14 5.46 1.76
CA PHE A 33 -3.26 6.10 0.46
C PHE A 33 -4.43 5.51 -0.33
N ASP A 34 -5.28 6.38 -0.86
CA ASP A 34 -6.44 6.07 -1.71
C ASP A 34 -6.45 6.86 -3.02
N GLY A 35 -5.38 7.63 -3.25
CA GLY A 35 -5.25 8.48 -4.43
C GLY A 35 -5.79 9.89 -4.27
N SER A 36 -6.45 10.23 -3.16
CA SER A 36 -7.01 11.57 -2.95
C SER A 36 -5.93 12.60 -2.62
N ASN A 37 -4.94 12.22 -1.80
CA ASN A 37 -3.87 13.11 -1.36
C ASN A 37 -2.69 12.32 -0.74
N LEU A 38 -1.61 13.03 -0.40
CA LEU A 38 -0.43 12.50 0.27
C LEU A 38 -0.33 12.94 1.75
N ASN A 39 -1.45 13.28 2.40
CA ASN A 39 -1.46 13.85 3.75
C ASN A 39 -0.86 12.93 4.83
N ASN A 40 -0.87 11.61 4.62
CA ASN A 40 -0.28 10.62 5.52
C ASN A 40 1.21 10.36 5.24
N TRP A 41 1.78 11.03 4.22
CA TRP A 41 3.12 10.79 3.72
C TRP A 41 3.99 12.03 3.78
N GLU A 42 5.31 11.81 3.90
CA GLU A 42 6.35 12.81 3.80
C GLU A 42 7.30 12.40 2.66
N PRO A 43 7.40 13.19 1.58
CA PRO A 43 8.37 12.94 0.52
C PRO A 43 9.80 13.17 1.02
N ILE A 44 10.69 12.19 0.79
CA ILE A 44 12.12 12.26 1.12
C ILE A 44 12.92 12.00 -0.15
N GLY A 45 13.98 12.77 -0.37
CA GLY A 45 14.76 12.74 -1.60
C GLY A 45 14.21 13.70 -2.65
N ASN A 46 14.45 13.42 -3.93
CA ASN A 46 14.05 14.28 -5.05
C ASN A 46 13.17 13.57 -6.09
N ALA A 47 12.54 12.46 -5.72
CA ALA A 47 11.59 11.77 -6.58
C ALA A 47 10.37 12.67 -6.87
N ASN A 48 9.94 12.73 -8.13
CA ASN A 48 8.88 13.60 -8.61
C ASN A 48 7.47 13.02 -8.37
N TRP A 49 7.13 12.69 -7.17
CA TRP A 49 5.82 12.10 -6.84
C TRP A 49 4.66 12.98 -7.32
N ARG A 50 3.80 12.45 -8.19
CA ARG A 50 2.63 13.13 -8.77
C ARG A 50 1.37 12.30 -8.59
N LEU A 51 0.30 12.96 -8.16
CA LEU A 51 -1.03 12.36 -8.18
C LEU A 51 -1.58 12.38 -9.61
N LEU A 52 -2.07 11.24 -10.08
CA LEU A 52 -2.70 11.06 -11.38
C LEU A 52 -4.18 10.71 -11.19
N GLU A 53 -4.94 10.84 -12.28
CA GLU A 53 -6.33 10.35 -12.30
C GLU A 53 -6.43 8.87 -11.96
N GLY A 54 -7.56 8.44 -11.43
CA GLY A 54 -7.79 7.05 -11.02
C GLY A 54 -7.15 6.65 -9.69
N GLY A 55 -6.78 7.61 -8.84
CA GLY A 55 -6.29 7.34 -7.50
C GLY A 55 -4.86 6.80 -7.45
N ILE A 56 -4.01 7.25 -8.36
CA ILE A 56 -2.64 6.77 -8.53
C ILE A 56 -1.64 7.85 -8.10
N VAL A 57 -0.58 7.46 -7.39
CA VAL A 57 0.64 8.25 -7.27
C VAL A 57 1.73 7.63 -8.13
N GLN A 58 2.43 8.44 -8.92
CA GLN A 58 3.53 8.02 -9.80
C GLN A 58 4.81 8.80 -9.51
N ALA A 59 5.95 8.12 -9.64
CA ALA A 59 7.26 8.73 -9.81
C ALA A 59 7.98 8.10 -11.01
N ASP A 60 8.74 8.92 -11.75
CA ASP A 60 9.52 8.52 -12.93
C ASP A 60 10.83 9.33 -13.11
N VAL A 61 11.12 10.26 -12.20
CA VAL A 61 12.37 11.06 -12.19
C VAL A 61 12.87 11.24 -10.76
N GLY A 62 14.17 11.28 -10.58
CA GLY A 62 14.82 11.50 -9.29
C GLY A 62 15.12 10.20 -8.55
N ASN A 63 15.12 10.26 -7.23
CA ASN A 63 15.24 9.12 -6.30
C ASN A 63 14.65 9.51 -4.95
N GLY A 64 14.01 8.58 -4.25
CA GLY A 64 13.48 8.89 -2.92
C GLY A 64 12.32 8.01 -2.50
N PHE A 65 11.61 8.50 -1.48
CA PHE A 65 10.55 7.75 -0.81
C PHE A 65 9.34 8.64 -0.53
N LEU A 66 8.17 8.01 -0.42
CA LEU A 66 7.04 8.50 0.38
C LEU A 66 7.10 7.77 1.72
N VAL A 67 7.34 8.48 2.81
CA VAL A 67 7.47 7.90 4.16
C VAL A 67 6.21 8.22 4.96
N SER A 68 5.61 7.22 5.61
CA SER A 68 4.43 7.41 6.45
C SER A 68 4.74 8.32 7.64
N LYS A 69 3.77 9.14 8.09
CA LYS A 69 3.93 10.01 9.26
C LYS A 69 3.81 9.30 10.60
N GLN A 70 3.38 8.04 10.60
CA GLN A 70 3.19 7.23 11.80
C GLN A 70 4.09 6.01 11.78
N ASP A 71 4.45 5.54 12.97
CA ASP A 71 5.20 4.30 13.18
C ASP A 71 4.24 3.14 13.42
N TYR A 72 4.69 1.94 13.03
CA TYR A 72 3.95 0.69 13.18
C TYR A 72 4.84 -0.39 13.77
N THR A 73 4.28 -1.23 14.65
CA THR A 73 4.95 -2.35 15.33
C THR A 73 4.54 -3.66 14.68
N ASP A 74 3.37 -4.18 15.05
CA ASP A 74 2.80 -5.39 14.48
C ASP A 74 1.62 -5.01 13.58
N PHE A 75 1.63 -5.48 12.33
CA PHE A 75 0.63 -5.08 11.36
C PHE A 75 0.53 -6.05 10.18
N GLN A 76 -0.56 -5.93 9.45
CA GLN A 76 -0.72 -6.38 8.08
C GLN A 76 -0.82 -5.15 7.19
N LEU A 77 -0.05 -5.11 6.10
CA LEU A 77 0.01 -4.02 5.12
C LEU A 77 -0.38 -4.55 3.76
N LYS A 78 -1.27 -3.85 3.09
CA LYS A 78 -1.66 -4.10 1.70
C LYS A 78 -1.21 -2.94 0.83
N ALA A 79 -0.62 -3.23 -0.32
CA ALA A 79 -0.20 -2.22 -1.28
C ALA A 79 -0.42 -2.69 -2.71
N GLU A 80 -1.14 -1.88 -3.50
CA GLU A 80 -1.25 -2.10 -4.94
C GLU A 80 -0.21 -1.24 -5.66
N PHE A 81 0.55 -1.86 -6.57
CA PHE A 81 1.60 -1.19 -7.32
C PHE A 81 1.68 -1.65 -8.77
N TRP A 82 2.17 -0.77 -9.61
CA TRP A 82 2.51 -1.05 -11.00
C TRP A 82 3.92 -0.51 -11.27
N VAL A 83 4.73 -1.29 -11.98
CA VAL A 83 6.10 -0.89 -12.35
C VAL A 83 6.39 -1.26 -13.81
N ASP A 84 7.24 -0.49 -14.49
CA ASP A 84 7.82 -1.00 -15.73
C ASP A 84 8.86 -2.10 -15.43
N PRO A 85 9.26 -2.93 -16.45
CA PRO A 85 10.12 -4.08 -16.23
C PRO A 85 11.54 -3.74 -15.73
N THR A 86 11.97 -2.47 -15.85
CA THR A 86 13.30 -2.00 -15.47
C THR A 86 13.31 -1.28 -14.13
N ALA A 87 12.12 -1.06 -13.56
CA ALA A 87 11.97 -0.28 -12.33
C ALA A 87 12.71 -0.90 -11.15
N ASN A 88 13.25 -0.03 -10.32
CA ASN A 88 13.74 -0.33 -8.98
C ASN A 88 12.85 0.38 -7.97
N SER A 89 12.18 -0.39 -7.13
CA SER A 89 11.25 0.06 -6.11
C SER A 89 11.21 -0.92 -4.94
N GLY A 90 10.42 -0.61 -3.94
CA GLY A 90 10.19 -1.47 -2.77
C GLY A 90 9.18 -0.87 -1.80
N VAL A 91 8.62 -1.73 -0.97
CA VAL A 91 7.85 -1.36 0.21
C VAL A 91 8.72 -1.60 1.42
N PHE A 92 9.20 -0.53 2.03
CA PHE A 92 10.01 -0.59 3.24
C PHE A 92 9.10 -0.57 4.45
N ILE A 93 9.35 -1.45 5.40
CA ILE A 93 8.60 -1.54 6.66
C ILE A 93 9.52 -1.35 7.84
N ARG A 94 8.98 -0.77 8.93
CA ARG A 94 9.70 -0.50 10.17
C ARG A 94 10.98 0.33 9.99
N ALA A 95 10.96 1.33 9.07
CA ALA A 95 12.07 2.27 8.90
C ALA A 95 12.25 3.10 10.16
N THR A 96 13.45 2.99 10.78
CA THR A 96 13.76 3.63 12.06
C THR A 96 14.29 5.06 11.93
N ASP A 97 14.84 5.40 10.75
CA ASP A 97 15.21 6.78 10.38
C ASP A 97 14.35 7.24 9.18
N PRO A 98 13.30 8.03 9.41
CA PRO A 98 12.41 8.47 8.34
C PRO A 98 13.06 9.44 7.34
N LYS A 99 14.21 10.02 7.68
CA LYS A 99 14.94 10.96 6.80
C LYS A 99 15.97 10.26 5.91
N ARG A 100 16.34 9.04 6.26
CA ARG A 100 17.33 8.24 5.54
C ARG A 100 16.95 6.76 5.55
N VAL A 101 16.02 6.36 4.68
CA VAL A 101 15.56 4.97 4.58
C VAL A 101 16.56 4.13 3.80
N THR A 102 17.02 3.02 4.37
CA THR A 102 17.94 2.05 3.76
C THR A 102 17.57 0.63 4.20
N ALA A 103 18.12 -0.40 3.53
CA ALA A 103 17.91 -1.79 3.91
C ALA A 103 18.59 -2.20 5.23
N GLU A 104 19.44 -1.32 5.81
CA GLU A 104 20.06 -1.53 7.12
C GLU A 104 19.19 -1.04 8.27
N ASN A 105 18.33 -0.02 8.02
CA ASN A 105 17.47 0.58 9.03
C ASN A 105 15.97 0.40 8.78
N ALA A 106 15.64 -0.45 7.81
CA ALA A 106 14.27 -0.88 7.48
C ALA A 106 14.31 -2.28 6.86
N TYR A 107 13.18 -2.96 6.80
CA TYR A 107 13.02 -4.19 6.02
C TYR A 107 12.46 -3.83 4.64
N GLU A 108 13.23 -4.07 3.59
CA GLU A 108 12.85 -3.81 2.21
C GLU A 108 12.14 -5.02 1.59
N VAL A 109 10.83 -4.93 1.40
CA VAL A 109 10.08 -5.86 0.55
C VAL A 109 10.25 -5.39 -0.89
N ASN A 110 11.12 -6.08 -1.64
CA ASN A 110 11.68 -5.58 -2.88
C ASN A 110 10.73 -5.68 -4.08
N ILE A 111 10.84 -4.70 -5.00
CA ILE A 111 10.19 -4.65 -6.31
C ILE A 111 11.28 -4.33 -7.33
N TYR A 112 12.00 -5.35 -7.80
CA TYR A 112 13.11 -5.17 -8.74
C TYR A 112 13.32 -6.44 -9.57
N ASP A 113 12.68 -6.51 -10.74
CA ASP A 113 12.66 -7.69 -11.62
C ASP A 113 14.02 -8.00 -12.28
N THR A 114 14.86 -6.99 -12.42
CA THR A 114 16.17 -7.10 -13.06
C THR A 114 17.34 -7.01 -12.08
N ARG A 115 17.07 -7.23 -10.78
CA ARG A 115 18.11 -7.21 -9.75
C ARG A 115 19.23 -8.18 -10.10
N PRO A 116 20.53 -7.77 -10.00
CA PRO A 116 21.68 -8.65 -10.34
C PRO A 116 21.72 -9.95 -9.52
N ASP A 117 21.38 -9.91 -8.23
CA ASP A 117 21.07 -11.10 -7.43
C ASP A 117 19.56 -11.33 -7.40
N PRO A 118 19.02 -12.22 -8.25
CA PRO A 118 17.58 -12.43 -8.34
C PRO A 118 16.98 -13.07 -7.08
N SER A 119 17.80 -13.68 -6.21
CA SER A 119 17.30 -14.23 -4.94
C SER A 119 16.82 -13.18 -3.97
N TYR A 120 17.24 -11.92 -4.14
CA TYR A 120 16.74 -10.76 -3.42
C TYR A 120 15.94 -9.80 -4.32
N GLY A 121 15.46 -10.25 -5.47
CA GLY A 121 14.61 -9.48 -6.38
C GLY A 121 13.17 -9.34 -5.87
N THR A 122 12.25 -9.13 -6.81
CA THR A 122 10.82 -8.92 -6.49
C THR A 122 10.25 -10.01 -5.59
N GLY A 123 9.63 -9.60 -4.48
CA GLY A 123 9.00 -10.49 -3.51
C GLY A 123 9.90 -10.94 -2.35
N ALA A 124 11.20 -10.70 -2.39
CA ALA A 124 12.12 -10.98 -1.29
C ALA A 124 12.05 -9.90 -0.20
N ILE A 125 12.62 -10.19 0.98
CA ILE A 125 13.03 -9.17 1.96
C ILE A 125 14.54 -9.07 1.90
N VAL A 126 15.05 -7.93 1.40
CA VAL A 126 16.49 -7.75 1.16
C VAL A 126 17.30 -7.99 2.44
N ASN A 127 18.38 -8.77 2.31
CA ASN A 127 19.26 -9.19 3.41
C ASN A 127 18.61 -10.04 4.52
N VAL A 128 17.31 -10.39 4.40
CA VAL A 128 16.59 -11.18 5.42
C VAL A 128 16.06 -12.48 4.84
N ALA A 129 15.31 -12.42 3.74
CA ALA A 129 14.67 -13.59 3.16
C ALA A 129 14.74 -13.58 1.64
N LYS A 130 15.28 -14.64 1.09
CA LYS A 130 15.37 -14.87 -0.35
C LYS A 130 14.03 -15.33 -0.93
N VAL A 131 13.84 -15.08 -2.23
CA VAL A 131 12.72 -15.60 -3.02
C VAL A 131 13.25 -16.60 -4.07
N SER A 132 12.52 -17.69 -4.30
CA SER A 132 12.82 -18.64 -5.37
C SER A 132 11.58 -19.48 -5.73
N PRO A 133 11.16 -19.50 -7.02
CA PRO A 133 11.63 -18.60 -8.08
C PRO A 133 11.16 -17.17 -7.85
N MET A 134 11.93 -16.18 -8.36
CA MET A 134 11.54 -14.78 -8.29
C MET A 134 10.37 -14.52 -9.25
N PRO A 135 9.22 -14.00 -8.78
CA PRO A 135 8.13 -13.59 -9.64
C PRO A 135 8.49 -12.30 -10.40
N LYS A 136 7.75 -12.03 -11.49
CA LYS A 136 7.89 -10.79 -12.26
C LYS A 136 6.69 -9.88 -12.00
N ALA A 137 6.98 -8.59 -11.76
CA ALA A 137 5.99 -7.57 -11.47
C ALA A 137 5.79 -6.56 -12.62
N GLY A 138 6.71 -6.51 -13.59
CA GLY A 138 6.71 -5.50 -14.64
C GLY A 138 5.47 -5.53 -15.54
N ASN A 139 5.00 -4.32 -15.96
CA ASN A 139 3.90 -4.08 -16.88
C ASN A 139 2.51 -4.56 -16.43
N GLN A 140 2.30 -4.77 -15.14
CA GLN A 140 0.99 -5.16 -14.61
C GLN A 140 0.75 -4.55 -13.22
N TRP A 141 -0.52 -4.43 -12.82
CA TRP A 141 -0.87 -4.14 -11.45
C TRP A 141 -0.63 -5.37 -10.60
N ASN A 142 0.03 -5.15 -9.47
CA ASN A 142 0.39 -6.15 -8.50
C ASN A 142 -0.18 -5.80 -7.14
N TYR A 143 -0.24 -6.79 -6.28
CA TYR A 143 -0.77 -6.67 -4.95
C TYR A 143 0.17 -7.34 -3.94
N TYR A 144 0.72 -6.57 -3.03
CA TYR A 144 1.39 -7.08 -1.83
C TYR A 144 0.43 -7.20 -0.65
N ASP A 145 0.54 -8.33 0.07
CA ASP A 145 0.04 -8.50 1.43
C ASP A 145 1.24 -8.87 2.30
N ILE A 146 1.61 -7.96 3.21
CA ILE A 146 2.81 -8.06 4.04
C ILE A 146 2.36 -8.14 5.49
N THR A 147 2.73 -9.22 6.18
CA THR A 147 2.51 -9.37 7.63
C THR A 147 3.83 -9.23 8.36
N ALA A 148 3.86 -8.35 9.36
CA ALA A 148 4.95 -8.19 10.31
C ALA A 148 4.40 -8.36 11.72
N LYS A 149 4.80 -9.42 12.43
CA LYS A 149 4.34 -9.71 13.81
C LYS A 149 5.52 -10.16 14.67
N GLY A 150 5.83 -9.39 15.73
CA GLY A 150 7.08 -9.57 16.46
C GLY A 150 8.27 -9.50 15.49
N GLY A 151 9.13 -10.50 15.52
CA GLY A 151 10.25 -10.63 14.57
C GLY A 151 9.95 -11.56 13.37
N GLU A 152 8.69 -11.83 13.05
CA GLU A 152 8.32 -12.75 11.97
C GLU A 152 7.64 -12.02 10.82
N PHE A 153 8.04 -12.35 9.58
CA PHE A 153 7.57 -11.71 8.36
C PHE A 153 7.02 -12.72 7.36
N THR A 154 5.87 -12.38 6.80
CA THR A 154 5.29 -13.10 5.65
C THR A 154 4.99 -12.11 4.54
N VAL A 155 5.35 -12.46 3.30
CA VAL A 155 5.07 -11.66 2.10
C VAL A 155 4.30 -12.51 1.11
N ILE A 156 3.17 -11.97 0.63
CA ILE A 156 2.36 -12.56 -0.45
C ILE A 156 2.32 -11.55 -1.59
N LEU A 157 2.72 -11.98 -2.78
CA LEU A 157 2.62 -11.21 -4.02
C LEU A 157 1.62 -11.89 -4.94
N ASN A 158 0.54 -11.19 -5.30
CA ASN A 158 -0.50 -11.70 -6.22
C ASN A 158 -1.05 -13.08 -5.79
N GLY A 159 -1.20 -13.31 -4.48
CA GLY A 159 -1.68 -14.57 -3.92
C GLY A 159 -0.60 -15.66 -3.76
N ILE A 160 0.63 -15.43 -4.22
CA ILE A 160 1.77 -16.35 -4.06
C ILE A 160 2.59 -15.92 -2.85
N LYS A 161 2.80 -16.80 -1.89
CA LYS A 161 3.66 -16.56 -0.74
C LYS A 161 5.12 -16.60 -1.19
N THR A 162 5.77 -15.44 -1.21
CA THR A 162 7.18 -15.28 -1.62
C THR A 162 8.14 -15.33 -0.43
N VAL A 163 7.65 -14.98 0.77
CA VAL A 163 8.34 -15.15 2.04
C VAL A 163 7.37 -15.76 3.04
N ASP A 164 7.77 -16.82 3.74
CA ASP A 164 6.95 -17.54 4.71
C ASP A 164 7.64 -17.65 6.06
N GLY A 165 7.22 -16.81 7.01
CA GLY A 165 7.68 -16.84 8.39
C GLY A 165 9.17 -16.53 8.57
N ALA A 166 9.76 -15.66 7.75
CA ALA A 166 11.15 -15.24 7.91
C ALA A 166 11.34 -14.51 9.25
N LYS A 167 12.48 -14.76 9.91
CA LYS A 167 12.72 -14.24 11.26
C LYS A 167 13.87 -13.25 11.30
N ASP A 168 13.59 -12.03 11.76
CA ASP A 168 14.54 -11.00 12.13
C ASP A 168 13.89 -10.04 13.13
N ALA A 169 14.49 -9.83 14.30
CA ALA A 169 13.93 -9.00 15.37
C ALA A 169 14.70 -7.68 15.59
N LYS A 170 15.61 -7.30 14.67
CA LYS A 170 16.46 -6.11 14.83
C LYS A 170 15.68 -4.82 14.85
N LEU A 171 14.62 -4.71 14.03
CA LEU A 171 13.83 -3.50 13.88
C LEU A 171 12.38 -3.77 14.31
N PRO A 172 12.03 -3.51 15.60
CA PRO A 172 10.72 -3.88 16.13
C PRO A 172 9.59 -2.92 15.72
N LYS A 173 9.93 -1.68 15.35
CA LYS A 173 8.97 -0.60 15.08
C LYS A 173 9.57 0.44 14.14
N GLY A 174 8.74 1.09 13.33
CA GLY A 174 9.13 2.22 12.49
C GLY A 174 8.11 2.52 11.41
N ARG A 175 8.52 3.36 10.46
CA ARG A 175 7.69 3.89 9.37
C ARG A 175 7.50 2.87 8.25
N ILE A 176 6.45 3.09 7.45
CA ILE A 176 6.30 2.50 6.12
C ILE A 176 6.89 3.47 5.12
N ALA A 177 7.63 2.98 4.11
CA ALA A 177 8.12 3.83 3.03
C ALA A 177 7.92 3.15 1.67
N LEU A 178 7.46 3.92 0.68
CA LEU A 178 7.31 3.52 -0.71
C LEU A 178 8.47 4.11 -1.50
N GLN A 179 9.28 3.27 -2.14
CA GLN A 179 10.50 3.69 -2.82
C GLN A 179 10.26 4.04 -4.29
N TYR A 180 10.97 5.05 -4.76
CA TYR A 180 11.32 5.26 -6.14
C TYR A 180 12.86 5.25 -6.29
N GLY A 181 13.37 4.23 -6.99
CA GLY A 181 14.80 4.06 -7.28
C GLY A 181 15.14 4.05 -8.79
N GLY A 182 14.12 4.11 -9.67
CA GLY A 182 14.28 4.17 -11.13
C GLY A 182 13.12 3.53 -11.88
N GLY A 183 13.06 3.79 -13.20
CA GLY A 183 11.99 3.33 -14.06
C GLY A 183 10.70 4.15 -13.91
N ILE A 184 9.53 3.53 -14.09
CA ILE A 184 8.23 4.11 -13.78
C ILE A 184 7.61 3.30 -12.64
N VAL A 185 7.29 3.97 -11.54
CA VAL A 185 6.69 3.36 -10.35
C VAL A 185 5.36 4.02 -10.04
N ARG A 186 4.32 3.23 -9.82
CA ARG A 186 2.99 3.68 -9.44
C ARG A 186 2.51 2.92 -8.22
N PHE A 187 1.84 3.63 -7.32
CA PHE A 187 1.08 3.03 -6.23
C PHE A 187 -0.36 3.54 -6.29
N ARG A 188 -1.27 2.67 -5.90
CA ARG A 188 -2.66 3.03 -5.61
C ARG A 188 -3.08 2.19 -4.42
N LYS A 189 -3.99 2.66 -3.60
CA LYS A 189 -4.54 1.92 -2.47
C LYS A 189 -3.46 1.24 -1.58
N VAL A 190 -3.07 1.94 -0.55
CA VAL A 190 -2.20 1.40 0.51
C VAL A 190 -3.00 1.40 1.81
N GLU A 191 -3.14 0.25 2.45
CA GLU A 191 -3.93 0.04 3.66
C GLU A 191 -3.12 -0.71 4.71
N ILE A 192 -3.31 -0.37 5.98
CA ILE A 192 -2.65 -1.04 7.10
C ILE A 192 -3.65 -1.41 8.18
N ARG A 193 -3.42 -2.54 8.85
CA ARG A 193 -4.17 -3.00 10.00
C ARG A 193 -3.21 -3.40 11.11
N PRO A 194 -3.27 -2.81 12.31
CA PRO A 194 -2.57 -3.30 13.50
C PRO A 194 -2.99 -4.73 13.85
N LEU A 195 -2.07 -5.50 14.41
CA LEU A 195 -2.28 -6.89 14.85
C LEU A 195 -2.19 -7.01 16.37
#